data_b6113033b3f0660680ee995431a09c1a
#
_entry.id   b6113033b3f0660680ee995431a09c1a
#
_cell.length_a   1.000
_cell.length_b   1.000
_cell.length_c   1.000
_cell.angle_alpha   90.00
_cell.angle_beta   90.00
_cell.angle_gamma   90.00
#
_symmetry.space_group_name_H-M   'P 1'
#
loop_
_entity.id
_entity.type
_entity.pdbx_description
1 polymer ?
#
loop_
_entity_poly.entity_id
_entity_poly.type
_entity_poly.pdbx_seq_one_letter_code
_entity_poly.pdbx_strand_id
1 'polypeptide(L)'
;CPPCRAEAPAIHQLSKSLPVLGINQRDKPQDAMAFLDQFGNPYQQIGVDPDGKASIAIGVQALPETLIIAPDGRVILHHRGPIFANELHGSIRDALNSLGIDQ
;
A
#
# COMPACT_ATOMS: atom_id res chain seq x y z
N CYS A 1 7.23 12.29 -0.95
CA CYS A 1 7.24 11.31 0.15
C CYS A 1 8.43 10.36 0.00
N PRO A 2 9.60 10.69 0.63
CA PRO A 2 10.78 9.80 0.55
C PRO A 2 10.52 8.36 1.03
N PRO A 3 9.79 8.13 2.16
CA PRO A 3 9.47 6.76 2.57
C PRO A 3 8.60 6.02 1.55
N CYS A 4 7.73 6.73 0.83
CA CYS A 4 6.91 6.11 -0.23
C CYS A 4 7.79 5.62 -1.37
N ARG A 5 8.83 6.36 -1.73
CA ARG A 5 9.80 5.94 -2.75
C ARG A 5 10.58 4.72 -2.28
N ALA A 6 10.97 4.71 -1.01
CA ALA A 6 11.76 3.63 -0.45
C ALA A 6 11.01 2.29 -0.45
N GLU A 7 9.67 2.31 -0.28
CA GLU A 7 8.87 1.08 -0.28
C GLU A 7 8.46 0.60 -1.68
N ALA A 8 8.65 1.40 -2.72
CA ALA A 8 8.15 1.06 -4.06
C ALA A 8 8.55 -0.34 -4.53
N PRO A 9 9.81 -0.81 -4.34
CA PRO A 9 10.17 -2.18 -4.73
C PRO A 9 9.36 -3.25 -4.00
N ALA A 10 9.06 -3.06 -2.72
CA ALA A 10 8.27 -4.02 -1.94
C ALA A 10 6.83 -4.08 -2.43
N ILE A 11 6.22 -2.94 -2.74
CA ILE A 11 4.86 -2.88 -3.28
C ILE A 11 4.81 -3.57 -4.65
N HIS A 12 5.81 -3.37 -5.50
CA HIS A 12 5.90 -4.06 -6.79
C HIS A 12 5.99 -5.57 -6.60
N GLN A 13 6.76 -6.04 -5.61
CA GLN A 13 6.87 -7.46 -5.28
C GLN A 13 5.51 -8.03 -4.87
N LEU A 14 4.78 -7.34 -4.00
CA LEU A 14 3.46 -7.74 -3.56
C LEU A 14 2.46 -7.82 -4.72
N SER A 15 2.53 -6.89 -5.67
CA SER A 15 1.61 -6.83 -6.80
C SER A 15 1.70 -8.04 -7.72
N LYS A 16 2.78 -8.82 -7.64
CA LYS A 16 2.93 -10.07 -8.41
C LYS A 16 2.06 -11.20 -7.87
N SER A 17 1.69 -11.14 -6.61
CA SER A 17 0.96 -12.23 -5.93
C SER A 17 -0.48 -11.89 -5.61
N LEU A 18 -0.84 -10.60 -5.56
CA LEU A 18 -2.18 -10.18 -5.14
C LEU A 18 -2.50 -8.79 -5.69
N PRO A 19 -3.82 -8.45 -5.76
CA PRO A 19 -4.22 -7.09 -6.14
C PRO A 19 -3.75 -6.08 -5.12
N VAL A 20 -3.16 -4.98 -5.58
CA VAL A 20 -2.78 -3.84 -4.75
C VAL A 20 -3.60 -2.64 -5.20
N LEU A 21 -4.30 -2.03 -4.27
CA LEU A 21 -5.06 -0.81 -4.51
C LEU A 21 -4.33 0.36 -3.88
N GLY A 22 -4.20 1.45 -4.61
CA GLY A 22 -3.54 2.66 -4.12
C GLY A 22 -4.56 3.72 -3.77
N ILE A 23 -4.24 4.55 -2.77
CA ILE A 23 -5.02 5.73 -2.44
C ILE A 23 -4.11 6.94 -2.49
N ASN A 24 -4.42 7.87 -3.39
CA ASN A 24 -3.72 9.12 -3.53
C ASN A 24 -4.33 10.15 -2.58
N GLN A 25 -3.67 10.37 -1.45
CA GLN A 25 -4.15 11.24 -0.38
C GLN A 25 -3.49 12.61 -0.51
N ARG A 26 -4.34 13.66 -0.65
CA ARG A 26 -3.92 15.08 -0.58
C ARG A 26 -2.85 15.48 -1.59
N ASP A 27 -2.64 14.69 -2.61
CA ASP A 27 -1.62 14.95 -3.61
C ASP A 27 -2.28 15.45 -4.90
N LYS A 28 -1.53 16.23 -5.67
CA LYS A 28 -2.01 16.70 -6.97
C LYS A 28 -1.96 15.56 -7.98
N PRO A 29 -2.94 15.44 -8.89
CA PRO A 29 -2.92 14.38 -9.89
C PRO A 29 -1.63 14.29 -10.70
N GLN A 30 -1.07 15.45 -11.10
CA GLN A 30 0.16 15.46 -11.88
C GLN A 30 1.37 14.97 -11.08
N ASP A 31 1.40 15.23 -9.77
CA ASP A 31 2.49 14.76 -8.90
C ASP A 31 2.40 13.25 -8.69
N ALA A 32 1.18 12.73 -8.53
CA ALA A 32 0.95 11.30 -8.44
C ALA A 32 1.35 10.58 -9.74
N MET A 33 0.99 11.14 -10.89
CA MET A 33 1.38 10.58 -12.19
C MET A 33 2.89 10.59 -12.39
N ALA A 34 3.56 11.68 -12.00
CA ALA A 34 5.02 11.76 -12.09
C ALA A 34 5.69 10.69 -11.23
N PHE A 35 5.17 10.43 -10.04
CA PHE A 35 5.67 9.37 -9.17
C PHE A 35 5.54 7.99 -9.85
N LEU A 36 4.37 7.70 -10.42
CA LEU A 36 4.12 6.42 -11.09
C LEU A 36 4.99 6.27 -12.36
N ASP A 37 5.20 7.35 -13.09
CA ASP A 37 6.09 7.33 -14.27
C ASP A 37 7.53 7.02 -13.86
N GLN A 38 7.99 7.55 -12.73
CA GLN A 38 9.36 7.34 -12.26
C GLN A 38 9.56 5.94 -11.65
N PHE A 39 8.62 5.47 -10.84
CA PHE A 39 8.76 4.25 -10.05
C PHE A 39 7.94 3.07 -10.56
N GLY A 40 7.11 3.29 -11.58
CA GLY A 40 6.19 2.28 -12.11
C GLY A 40 4.86 2.26 -11.36
N ASN A 41 3.87 1.59 -11.93
CA ASN A 41 2.52 1.51 -11.35
C ASN A 41 2.18 0.06 -10.99
N PRO A 42 2.31 -0.34 -9.72
CA PRO A 42 1.95 -1.68 -9.27
C PRO A 42 0.46 -1.82 -8.95
N TYR A 43 -0.31 -0.72 -8.99
CA TYR A 43 -1.67 -0.69 -8.49
C TYR A 43 -2.66 -1.15 -9.54
N GLN A 44 -3.58 -2.04 -9.12
CA GLN A 44 -4.69 -2.46 -9.97
C GLN A 44 -5.68 -1.32 -10.19
N GLN A 45 -5.94 -0.56 -9.14
CA GLN A 45 -6.77 0.64 -9.15
C GLN A 45 -6.20 1.68 -8.21
N ILE A 46 -6.44 2.94 -8.51
CA ILE A 46 -6.03 4.06 -7.66
C ILE A 46 -7.26 4.92 -7.37
N GLY A 47 -7.58 5.05 -6.08
CA GLY A 47 -8.58 5.99 -5.61
C GLY A 47 -7.94 7.32 -5.23
N VAL A 48 -8.73 8.37 -5.20
CA VAL A 48 -8.27 9.69 -4.77
C VAL A 48 -8.99 10.11 -3.49
N ASP A 49 -8.23 10.72 -2.60
CA ASP A 49 -8.71 11.22 -1.30
C ASP A 49 -8.17 12.62 -1.09
N PRO A 50 -8.72 13.64 -1.81
CA PRO A 50 -8.10 14.96 -1.89
C PRO A 50 -7.97 15.67 -0.54
N ASP A 51 -8.94 15.49 0.35
CA ASP A 51 -8.97 16.15 1.66
C ASP A 51 -8.51 15.23 2.80
N GLY A 52 -8.19 13.98 2.50
CA GLY A 52 -7.74 13.01 3.50
C GLY A 52 -8.80 12.44 4.41
N LYS A 53 -10.08 12.74 4.17
CA LYS A 53 -11.17 12.30 5.06
C LYS A 53 -11.37 10.80 5.05
N ALA A 54 -11.30 10.17 3.88
CA ALA A 54 -11.44 8.71 3.77
C ALA A 54 -10.29 8.01 4.47
N SER A 55 -9.06 8.49 4.29
CA SER A 55 -7.88 7.94 4.96
C SER A 55 -8.00 8.04 6.48
N ILE A 56 -8.44 9.18 6.98
CA ILE A 56 -8.68 9.37 8.41
C ILE A 56 -9.74 8.38 8.92
N ALA A 57 -10.81 8.19 8.17
CA ALA A 57 -11.91 7.29 8.55
C ALA A 57 -11.44 5.83 8.72
N ILE A 58 -10.46 5.38 7.93
CA ILE A 58 -9.89 4.03 8.05
C ILE A 58 -8.69 3.96 8.98
N GLY A 59 -8.34 5.05 9.65
CA GLY A 59 -7.31 5.06 10.69
C GLY A 59 -5.91 5.42 10.23
N VAL A 60 -5.74 5.96 9.02
CA VAL A 60 -4.43 6.39 8.51
C VAL A 60 -4.02 7.68 9.23
N GLN A 61 -2.81 7.70 9.79
CA GLN A 61 -2.27 8.84 10.52
C GLN A 61 -1.15 9.55 9.78
N ALA A 62 -0.39 8.81 8.99
CA ALA A 62 0.75 9.33 8.24
C ALA A 62 0.96 8.48 6.98
N LEU A 63 1.85 8.91 6.10
CA LEU A 63 2.18 8.18 4.87
C LEU A 63 3.61 7.66 4.93
N PRO A 64 3.87 6.49 4.34
CA PRO A 64 2.90 5.56 3.78
C PRO A 64 2.32 4.63 4.86
N GLU A 65 1.12 4.13 4.62
CA GLU A 65 0.55 3.06 5.42
C GLU A 65 -0.08 2.02 4.50
N THR A 66 -0.06 0.77 4.92
CA THR A 66 -0.56 -0.35 4.12
C THR A 66 -1.49 -1.22 4.97
N LEU A 67 -2.65 -1.55 4.41
CA LEU A 67 -3.59 -2.45 5.06
C LEU A 67 -3.70 -3.72 4.23
N ILE A 68 -3.68 -4.87 4.91
CA ILE A 68 -4.00 -6.16 4.30
C ILE A 68 -5.42 -6.50 4.71
N ILE A 69 -6.29 -6.68 3.71
CA ILE A 69 -7.72 -6.87 3.90
C ILE A 69 -8.09 -8.24 3.37
N ALA A 70 -8.74 -9.05 4.23
CA ALA A 70 -9.23 -10.36 3.85
C ALA A 70 -10.42 -10.24 2.89
N PRO A 71 -10.76 -11.31 2.13
CA PRO A 71 -11.89 -11.27 1.20
C PRO A 71 -13.24 -10.92 1.83
N ASP A 72 -13.40 -11.16 3.13
CA ASP A 72 -14.62 -10.81 3.87
C ASP A 72 -14.64 -9.35 4.36
N GLY A 73 -13.59 -8.57 4.06
CA GLY A 73 -13.49 -7.15 4.43
C GLY A 73 -12.77 -6.89 5.74
N ARG A 74 -12.36 -7.93 6.48
CA ARG A 74 -11.62 -7.71 7.74
C ARG A 74 -10.20 -7.24 7.46
N VAL A 75 -9.75 -6.25 8.23
CA VAL A 75 -8.35 -5.81 8.22
C VAL A 75 -7.52 -6.82 9.02
N ILE A 76 -6.65 -7.53 8.32
CA ILE A 76 -5.76 -8.54 8.93
C ILE A 76 -4.52 -7.89 9.50
N LEU A 77 -4.00 -6.89 8.81
CA LEU A 77 -2.79 -6.18 9.23
C LEU A 77 -2.90 -4.71 8.81
N HIS A 78 -2.54 -3.82 9.71
CA HIS A 78 -2.36 -2.40 9.40
C HIS A 78 -0.91 -2.04 9.70
N HIS A 79 -0.11 -1.96 8.65
CA HIS A 79 1.32 -1.62 8.75
C HIS A 79 1.50 -0.12 8.62
N ARG A 80 2.09 0.52 9.61
CA ARG A 80 2.39 1.95 9.61
C ARG A 80 3.85 2.15 9.25
N GLY A 81 4.10 3.06 8.30
CA GLY A 81 5.41 3.32 7.76
C GLY A 81 5.71 2.51 6.50
N PRO A 82 6.91 2.70 5.91
CA PRO A 82 7.28 2.01 4.68
C PRO A 82 7.50 0.51 4.91
N ILE A 83 7.25 -0.27 3.85
CA ILE A 83 7.52 -1.70 3.83
C ILE A 83 8.89 -1.92 3.22
N PHE A 84 9.79 -2.53 3.99
CA PHE A 84 11.10 -2.97 3.54
C PHE A 84 11.16 -4.50 3.53
N ALA A 85 12.33 -5.05 3.22
CA ALA A 85 12.52 -6.49 3.14
C ALA A 85 12.17 -7.21 4.45
N ASN A 86 12.48 -6.61 5.60
CA ASN A 86 12.17 -7.20 6.90
C ASN A 86 10.67 -7.43 7.08
N GLU A 87 9.87 -6.40 6.78
CA GLU A 87 8.41 -6.49 6.90
C GLU A 87 7.84 -7.43 5.84
N LEU A 88 8.37 -7.36 4.61
CA LEU A 88 7.92 -8.18 3.50
C LEU A 88 8.13 -9.68 3.79
N HIS A 89 9.25 -10.03 4.41
CA HIS A 89 9.59 -11.41 4.76
C HIS A 89 9.16 -11.81 6.18
N GLY A 90 8.62 -10.87 6.96
CA GLY A 90 8.13 -11.08 8.33
C GLY A 90 6.63 -10.93 8.44
N SER A 91 6.17 -9.82 9.01
CA SER A 91 4.75 -9.60 9.33
C SER A 91 3.84 -9.64 8.09
N ILE A 92 4.28 -9.12 6.97
CA ILE A 92 3.49 -9.14 5.72
C ILE A 92 3.33 -10.58 5.24
N ARG A 93 4.43 -11.35 5.18
CA ARG A 93 4.38 -12.76 4.78
C ARG A 93 3.47 -13.58 5.70
N ASP A 94 3.59 -13.37 7.01
CA ASP A 94 2.77 -14.09 7.97
C ASP A 94 1.29 -13.80 7.78
N ALA A 95 0.93 -12.55 7.55
CA ALA A 95 -0.44 -12.16 7.28
C ALA A 95 -0.97 -12.80 5.99
N LEU A 96 -0.18 -12.80 4.92
CA LEU A 96 -0.58 -13.38 3.63
C LEU A 96 -0.70 -14.90 3.74
N ASN A 97 0.20 -15.56 4.45
CA ASN A 97 0.13 -17.01 4.68
C ASN A 97 -1.14 -17.37 5.43
N SER A 98 -1.58 -16.55 6.38
CA SER A 98 -2.83 -16.78 7.11
C SER A 98 -4.06 -16.73 6.20
N LEU A 99 -3.95 -16.09 5.04
CA LEU A 99 -5.00 -16.02 4.03
C LEU A 99 -4.81 -17.06 2.92
N GLY A 100 -3.80 -17.94 3.02
CA GLY A 100 -3.51 -18.97 2.03
C GLY A 100 -2.78 -18.46 0.79
N ILE A 101 -2.12 -17.30 0.89
CA ILE A 101 -1.39 -16.70 -0.23
C ILE A 101 0.10 -16.91 0.00
N ASP A 102 0.75 -17.53 -1.00
CA ASP A 102 2.20 -17.70 -1.02
C ASP A 102 2.86 -16.55 -1.79
N GLN A 103 4.05 -16.18 -1.36
CA GLN A 103 4.87 -15.21 -2.06
C GLN A 103 6.08 -15.86 -2.74
#